data_f3d742554ce6aee542b8eaec57e64626
#
_entry.id   f3d742554ce6aee542b8eaec57e64626
#
_cell.length_a   1.000
_cell.length_b   1.000
_cell.length_c   1.000
_cell.angle_alpha   90.00
_cell.angle_beta   90.00
_cell.angle_gamma   90.00
#
_symmetry.space_group_name_H-M   'P 1'
#
loop_
_entity.id
_entity.type
_entity.pdbx_description
1 polymer ?
#
loop_
_entity_poly.entity_id
_entity_poly.type
_entity_poly.pdbx_seq_one_letter_code
_entity_poly.pdbx_strand_id
1 'polypeptide(L)'
;MKQFPTHIIAVDGIVENDKSEILLVKHRDKEVWTVPGGQVEIGENLIEALIREIKEESGIDVVVNKLVCISSNTGTYEGYNGYGTVPTKVMFGFTCTFIGGELTDSDETSESLWVPRERVLDYIKVPCLVERFKAYLYFDGNIQYLEYITRPQYDLKLNRKV
;
A
#
# COMPACT_ATOMS: atom_id res chain seq x y z
N MET A 1 21.61 -12.38 23.10
CA MET A 1 20.22 -11.94 23.37
C MET A 1 19.29 -12.64 22.38
N LYS A 2 18.19 -13.24 22.86
CA LYS A 2 17.15 -13.77 21.95
C LYS A 2 16.33 -12.61 21.43
N GLN A 3 16.11 -12.56 20.10
CA GLN A 3 15.26 -11.57 19.47
C GLN A 3 13.89 -12.19 19.15
N PHE A 4 12.84 -11.38 19.21
CA PHE A 4 11.56 -11.79 18.68
C PHE A 4 11.63 -11.96 17.16
N PRO A 5 10.93 -12.95 16.57
CA PRO A 5 10.74 -12.98 15.12
C PRO A 5 10.17 -11.65 14.64
N THR A 6 10.67 -11.15 13.53
CA THR A 6 10.21 -9.86 12.99
C THR A 6 9.65 -10.03 11.59
N HIS A 7 8.54 -9.34 11.33
CA HIS A 7 7.96 -9.15 10.01
C HIS A 7 7.85 -7.65 9.76
N ILE A 8 7.88 -7.23 8.51
CA ILE A 8 7.51 -5.87 8.14
C ILE A 8 5.99 -5.83 8.09
N ILE A 9 5.39 -4.99 8.90
CA ILE A 9 3.96 -4.67 8.84
C ILE A 9 3.81 -3.34 8.09
N ALA A 10 2.95 -3.32 7.09
CA ALA A 10 2.70 -2.13 6.29
C ALA A 10 1.21 -1.97 5.98
N VAL A 11 0.85 -0.76 5.65
CA VAL A 11 -0.52 -0.37 5.29
C VAL A 11 -0.53 0.38 3.98
N ASP A 12 -1.60 0.27 3.21
CA ASP A 12 -1.89 1.15 2.09
C ASP A 12 -3.36 1.56 2.07
N GLY A 13 -3.64 2.70 1.47
CA GLY A 13 -4.96 3.29 1.43
C GLY A 13 -5.41 3.64 0.02
N ILE A 14 -6.59 3.16 -0.34
CA ILE A 14 -7.28 3.59 -1.54
C ILE A 14 -8.17 4.76 -1.17
N VAL A 15 -7.66 5.96 -1.40
CA VAL A 15 -8.35 7.22 -1.06
C VAL A 15 -9.20 7.64 -2.24
N GLU A 16 -10.51 7.74 -2.01
CA GLU A 16 -11.47 8.20 -3.01
C GLU A 16 -12.01 9.58 -2.62
N ASN A 17 -12.08 10.49 -3.60
CA ASN A 17 -12.72 11.79 -3.45
C ASN A 17 -14.19 11.75 -3.95
N ASP A 18 -14.90 12.88 -3.84
CA ASP A 18 -16.29 13.04 -4.24
C ASP A 18 -16.53 12.94 -5.75
N LYS A 19 -15.46 12.95 -6.56
CA LYS A 19 -15.50 12.79 -8.01
C LYS A 19 -15.21 11.36 -8.47
N SER A 20 -15.12 10.41 -7.52
CA SER A 20 -14.72 9.01 -7.79
C SER A 20 -13.31 8.90 -8.38
N GLU A 21 -12.42 9.81 -8.01
CA GLU A 21 -11.01 9.75 -8.34
C GLU A 21 -10.22 9.15 -7.18
N ILE A 22 -9.19 8.40 -7.51
CA ILE A 22 -8.30 7.71 -6.57
C ILE A 22 -6.97 8.47 -6.48
N LEU A 23 -6.49 8.65 -5.26
CA LEU A 23 -5.19 9.24 -4.99
C LEU A 23 -4.08 8.27 -5.36
N LEU A 24 -3.20 8.69 -6.24
CA LEU A 24 -1.95 7.99 -6.55
C LEU A 24 -0.75 8.86 -6.20
N VAL A 25 0.32 8.20 -5.77
CA VAL A 25 1.62 8.82 -5.51
C VAL A 25 2.69 8.12 -6.33
N LYS A 26 3.74 8.85 -6.71
CA LYS A 26 4.88 8.32 -7.45
C LYS A 26 6.13 8.36 -6.57
N HIS A 27 6.69 7.20 -6.26
CA HIS A 27 7.90 7.11 -5.45
C HIS A 27 9.13 7.61 -6.21
N ARG A 28 9.95 8.46 -5.56
CA ARG A 28 11.18 9.03 -6.16
C ARG A 28 12.19 7.97 -6.56
N ASP A 29 12.43 7.03 -5.66
CA ASP A 29 13.50 6.04 -5.83
C ASP A 29 13.24 5.03 -6.95
N LYS A 30 11.98 4.69 -7.17
CA LYS A 30 11.58 3.61 -8.08
C LYS A 30 10.85 4.10 -9.32
N GLU A 31 10.49 5.38 -9.38
CA GLU A 31 9.66 5.95 -10.46
C GLU A 31 8.34 5.18 -10.67
N VAL A 32 7.78 4.61 -9.60
CA VAL A 32 6.60 3.72 -9.63
C VAL A 32 5.40 4.43 -9.03
N TRP A 33 4.28 4.37 -9.74
CA TRP A 33 2.98 4.79 -9.26
C TRP A 33 2.35 3.73 -8.36
N THR A 34 1.79 4.17 -7.24
CA THR A 34 1.09 3.32 -6.28
C THR A 34 0.01 4.13 -5.55
N VAL A 35 -0.84 3.44 -4.79
CA VAL A 35 -1.61 4.09 -3.74
C VAL A 35 -0.70 4.45 -2.57
N PRO A 36 -0.99 5.51 -1.79
CA PRO A 36 -0.15 5.91 -0.66
C PRO A 36 -0.19 4.87 0.47
N GLY A 37 0.91 4.80 1.19
CA GLY A 37 1.05 3.91 2.34
C GLY A 37 2.50 3.62 2.68
N GLY A 38 2.74 2.95 3.79
CA GLY A 38 4.09 2.66 4.25
C GLY A 38 4.13 1.71 5.43
N GLN A 39 5.26 1.70 6.13
CA GLN A 39 5.48 0.82 7.27
C GLN A 39 4.75 1.34 8.51
N VAL A 40 4.24 0.40 9.29
CA VAL A 40 3.70 0.68 10.63
C VAL A 40 4.86 0.75 11.62
N GLU A 41 4.99 1.87 12.30
CA GLU A 41 6.04 2.08 13.30
C GLU A 41 5.69 1.42 14.63
N ILE A 42 6.70 1.15 15.44
CA ILE A 42 6.51 0.61 16.79
C ILE A 42 5.69 1.61 17.62
N GLY A 43 4.58 1.14 18.17
CA GLY A 43 3.67 1.96 18.97
C GLY A 43 2.47 2.53 18.21
N GLU A 44 2.45 2.41 16.88
CA GLU A 44 1.30 2.79 16.06
C GLU A 44 0.33 1.61 15.87
N ASN A 45 -0.96 1.89 15.78
CA ASN A 45 -1.90 0.97 15.17
C ASN A 45 -1.96 1.17 13.65
N LEU A 46 -2.63 0.25 12.94
CA LEU A 46 -2.69 0.27 11.47
C LEU A 46 -3.34 1.54 10.92
N ILE A 47 -4.37 2.06 11.61
CA ILE A 47 -5.13 3.24 11.15
C ILE A 47 -4.30 4.51 11.34
N GLU A 48 -3.64 4.65 12.49
CA GLU A 48 -2.75 5.78 12.77
C GLU A 48 -1.60 5.84 11.75
N ALA A 49 -0.95 4.70 11.50
CA ALA A 49 0.10 4.60 10.51
C ALA A 49 -0.38 5.02 9.12
N LEU A 50 -1.55 4.54 8.70
CA LEU A 50 -2.09 4.86 7.38
C LEU A 50 -2.42 6.34 7.23
N ILE A 51 -3.04 6.96 8.23
CA ILE A 51 -3.34 8.40 8.22
C ILE A 51 -2.05 9.22 8.13
N ARG A 52 -1.02 8.85 8.90
CA ARG A 52 0.30 9.51 8.87
C ARG A 52 0.95 9.38 7.50
N GLU A 53 1.04 8.17 6.95
CA GLU A 53 1.67 7.91 5.66
C GLU A 53 0.99 8.67 4.51
N ILE A 54 -0.35 8.65 4.45
CA ILE A 54 -1.09 9.39 3.43
C ILE A 54 -0.80 10.89 3.54
N LYS A 55 -0.77 11.43 4.76
CA LYS A 55 -0.47 12.85 4.99
C LYS A 55 0.96 13.20 4.58
N GLU A 56 1.93 12.40 4.96
CA GLU A 56 3.35 12.60 4.64
C GLU A 56 3.63 12.51 3.15
N GLU A 57 3.06 11.51 2.47
CA GLU A 57 3.31 11.27 1.05
C GLU A 57 2.56 12.21 0.10
N SER A 58 1.40 12.72 0.50
CA SER A 58 0.50 13.44 -0.43
C SER A 58 -0.08 14.76 0.08
N GLY A 59 0.02 15.05 1.37
CA GLY A 59 -0.62 16.21 1.97
C GLY A 59 -2.12 16.07 2.27
N ILE A 60 -2.70 14.90 1.99
CA ILE A 60 -4.15 14.67 2.07
C ILE A 60 -4.57 14.18 3.46
N ASP A 61 -5.72 14.65 3.92
CA ASP A 61 -6.39 14.21 5.14
C ASP A 61 -7.52 13.22 4.81
N VAL A 62 -7.60 12.14 5.58
CA VAL A 62 -8.52 11.03 5.30
C VAL A 62 -9.22 10.51 6.54
N VAL A 63 -10.36 9.86 6.31
CA VAL A 63 -10.96 8.88 7.22
C VAL A 63 -10.72 7.49 6.66
N VAL A 64 -10.20 6.59 7.48
CA VAL A 64 -10.00 5.19 7.12
C VAL A 64 -11.29 4.41 7.34
N ASN A 65 -11.74 3.64 6.35
CA ASN A 65 -13.04 2.97 6.37
C ASN A 65 -12.90 1.45 6.54
N LYS A 66 -12.79 0.71 5.43
CA LYS A 66 -12.88 -0.75 5.41
C LYS A 66 -11.56 -1.40 5.05
N LEU A 67 -11.21 -2.47 5.74
CA LEU A 67 -10.16 -3.38 5.30
C LEU A 67 -10.69 -4.19 4.11
N VAL A 68 -9.97 -4.17 3.00
CA VAL A 68 -10.37 -4.85 1.76
C VAL A 68 -9.38 -5.93 1.31
N CYS A 69 -8.12 -5.80 1.72
CA CYS A 69 -7.06 -6.72 1.30
C CYS A 69 -6.04 -6.94 2.41
N ILE A 70 -5.64 -8.18 2.58
CA ILE A 70 -4.43 -8.55 3.35
C ILE A 70 -3.52 -9.28 2.39
N SER A 71 -2.25 -8.91 2.34
CA SER A 71 -1.27 -9.62 1.51
C SER A 71 -0.01 -9.97 2.28
N SER A 72 0.52 -11.16 1.99
CA SER A 72 1.81 -11.63 2.51
C SER A 72 2.80 -11.76 1.36
N ASN A 73 3.85 -10.92 1.36
CA ASN A 73 5.01 -11.14 0.51
C ASN A 73 5.99 -12.01 1.30
N THR A 74 6.01 -13.30 0.97
CA THR A 74 6.82 -14.30 1.66
C THR A 74 8.23 -14.46 1.08
N GLY A 75 8.53 -13.74 0.00
CA GLY A 75 9.86 -13.68 -0.58
C GLY A 75 10.83 -12.93 0.32
N THR A 76 11.94 -13.59 0.66
CA THR A 76 13.04 -12.98 1.41
C THR A 76 14.22 -12.73 0.49
N TYR A 77 14.98 -11.68 0.73
CA TYR A 77 16.15 -11.34 -0.07
C TYR A 77 17.14 -10.50 0.75
N GLU A 78 18.35 -10.41 0.27
CA GLU A 78 19.40 -9.63 0.90
C GLU A 78 19.04 -8.14 0.88
N GLY A 79 19.07 -7.52 2.05
CA GLY A 79 18.85 -6.09 2.19
C GLY A 79 19.99 -5.25 1.63
N TYR A 80 19.81 -3.95 1.63
CA TYR A 80 20.81 -2.97 1.17
C TYR A 80 21.28 -2.08 2.34
N ASN A 81 22.34 -1.33 2.13
CA ASN A 81 22.87 -0.35 3.10
C ASN A 81 23.09 -0.91 4.53
N GLY A 82 23.57 -2.16 4.64
CA GLY A 82 23.86 -2.79 5.93
C GLY A 82 22.62 -3.41 6.61
N TYR A 83 21.46 -3.33 6.03
CA TYR A 83 20.32 -4.13 6.47
C TYR A 83 20.55 -5.60 6.11
N GLY A 84 20.23 -6.49 7.05
CA GLY A 84 20.28 -7.93 6.81
C GLY A 84 19.17 -8.42 5.85
N THR A 85 18.83 -9.67 5.94
CA THR A 85 17.77 -10.26 5.11
C THR A 85 16.43 -9.54 5.32
N VAL A 86 15.82 -9.09 4.24
CA VAL A 86 14.47 -8.50 4.27
C VAL A 86 13.47 -9.60 4.63
N PRO A 87 12.70 -9.44 5.72
CA PRO A 87 11.76 -10.46 6.18
C PRO A 87 10.46 -10.45 5.39
N THR A 88 9.58 -11.40 5.69
CA THR A 88 8.20 -11.40 5.21
C THR A 88 7.51 -10.07 5.50
N LYS A 89 6.85 -9.51 4.50
CA LYS A 89 6.07 -8.29 4.61
C LYS A 89 4.58 -8.61 4.56
N VAL A 90 3.86 -8.18 5.58
CA VAL A 90 2.39 -8.27 5.62
C VAL A 90 1.81 -6.88 5.42
N MET A 91 0.92 -6.74 4.45
CA MET A 91 0.26 -5.48 4.13
C MET A 91 -1.24 -5.55 4.33
N PHE A 92 -1.78 -4.47 4.88
CA PHE A 92 -3.22 -4.28 5.12
C PHE A 92 -3.70 -3.12 4.24
N GLY A 93 -4.58 -3.41 3.29
CA GLY A 93 -5.15 -2.44 2.37
C GLY A 93 -6.54 -1.98 2.81
N PHE A 94 -6.71 -0.67 2.98
CA PHE A 94 -7.96 -0.06 3.42
C PHE A 94 -8.54 0.86 2.35
N THR A 95 -9.87 1.01 2.36
CA THR A 95 -10.51 2.15 1.70
C THR A 95 -10.48 3.35 2.61
N CYS A 96 -10.32 4.52 2.02
CA CYS A 96 -10.28 5.79 2.73
C CYS A 96 -11.14 6.84 2.00
N THR A 97 -11.72 7.75 2.76
CA THR A 97 -12.45 8.90 2.24
C THR A 97 -11.63 10.17 2.42
N PHE A 98 -11.45 10.91 1.35
CA PHE A 98 -10.86 12.25 1.38
C PHE A 98 -11.72 13.20 2.22
N ILE A 99 -11.10 13.93 3.15
CA ILE A 99 -11.77 14.92 4.00
C ILE A 99 -11.11 16.30 3.98
N GLY A 100 -9.96 16.45 3.33
CA GLY A 100 -9.27 17.75 3.28
C GLY A 100 -7.81 17.64 2.86
N GLY A 101 -7.12 18.77 2.93
CA GLY A 101 -5.72 18.87 2.51
C GLY A 101 -5.57 19.20 1.03
N GLU A 102 -4.34 19.45 0.63
CA GLU A 102 -3.95 19.76 -0.75
C GLU A 102 -2.80 18.85 -1.16
N LEU A 103 -2.77 18.49 -2.45
CA LEU A 103 -1.70 17.64 -2.98
C LEU A 103 -0.35 18.34 -2.86
N THR A 104 0.59 17.64 -2.26
CA THR A 104 1.99 18.06 -2.15
C THR A 104 2.91 16.91 -2.50
N ASP A 105 4.13 17.22 -2.94
CA ASP A 105 5.23 16.25 -2.98
C ASP A 105 5.86 16.11 -1.59
N SER A 106 6.69 15.11 -1.46
CA SER A 106 7.46 14.86 -0.24
C SER A 106 8.89 14.44 -0.59
N ASP A 107 9.69 14.15 0.44
CA ASP A 107 11.02 13.59 0.25
C ASP A 107 10.97 12.20 -0.41
N GLU A 108 9.88 11.46 -0.22
CA GLU A 108 9.67 10.10 -0.74
C GLU A 108 8.91 10.06 -2.06
N THR A 109 8.04 11.05 -2.31
CA THR A 109 7.18 11.10 -3.49
C THR A 109 7.48 12.31 -4.36
N SER A 110 7.59 12.10 -5.67
CA SER A 110 7.85 13.15 -6.65
C SER A 110 6.58 13.77 -7.23
N GLU A 111 5.50 13.03 -7.21
CA GLU A 111 4.21 13.45 -7.76
C GLU A 111 3.06 12.82 -6.98
N SER A 112 1.95 13.54 -6.87
CA SER A 112 0.68 13.04 -6.36
C SER A 112 -0.44 13.48 -7.30
N LEU A 113 -1.36 12.57 -7.63
CA LEU A 113 -2.44 12.80 -8.59
C LEU A 113 -3.77 12.25 -8.10
N TRP A 114 -4.85 12.91 -8.47
CA TRP A 114 -6.19 12.33 -8.49
C TRP A 114 -6.43 11.71 -9.87
N VAL A 115 -6.74 10.43 -9.91
CA VAL A 115 -6.91 9.66 -11.16
C VAL A 115 -8.30 9.01 -11.16
N PRO A 116 -9.10 9.18 -12.23
CA PRO A 116 -10.37 8.48 -12.35
C PRO A 116 -10.20 6.98 -12.07
N ARG A 117 -11.10 6.38 -11.28
CA ARG A 117 -10.99 4.99 -10.83
C ARG A 117 -10.73 4.01 -11.97
N GLU A 118 -11.43 4.17 -13.08
CA GLU A 118 -11.30 3.31 -14.26
C GLU A 118 -9.95 3.45 -14.99
N ARG A 119 -9.16 4.48 -14.66
CA ARG A 119 -7.86 4.74 -15.26
C ARG A 119 -6.67 4.40 -14.37
N VAL A 120 -6.91 3.99 -13.16
CA VAL A 120 -5.83 3.70 -12.18
C VAL A 120 -4.86 2.64 -12.70
N LEU A 121 -5.36 1.60 -13.37
CA LEU A 121 -4.49 0.55 -13.94
C LEU A 121 -3.70 0.98 -15.19
N ASP A 122 -3.93 2.20 -15.70
CA ASP A 122 -3.04 2.81 -16.70
C ASP A 122 -1.74 3.30 -16.04
N TYR A 123 -1.75 3.59 -14.75
CA TYR A 123 -0.62 4.08 -13.94
C TYR A 123 0.07 2.97 -13.15
N ILE A 124 -0.69 2.17 -12.41
CA ILE A 124 -0.16 1.07 -11.59
C ILE A 124 0.15 -0.12 -12.48
N LYS A 125 1.44 -0.49 -12.58
CA LYS A 125 1.92 -1.56 -13.46
C LYS A 125 2.61 -2.70 -12.74
N VAL A 126 3.04 -2.49 -11.49
CA VAL A 126 3.69 -3.54 -10.69
C VAL A 126 2.68 -4.63 -10.36
N PRO A 127 2.94 -5.90 -10.69
CA PRO A 127 1.93 -6.97 -10.59
C PRO A 127 1.26 -7.12 -9.23
N CYS A 128 2.03 -7.07 -8.13
CA CYS A 128 1.45 -7.18 -6.79
C CYS A 128 0.56 -5.97 -6.43
N LEU A 129 0.90 -4.77 -6.92
CA LEU A 129 0.09 -3.57 -6.73
C LEU A 129 -1.21 -3.65 -7.54
N VAL A 130 -1.13 -4.19 -8.75
CA VAL A 130 -2.31 -4.45 -9.60
C VAL A 130 -3.27 -5.40 -8.91
N GLU A 131 -2.79 -6.51 -8.37
CA GLU A 131 -3.63 -7.49 -7.67
C GLU A 131 -4.27 -6.89 -6.40
N ARG A 132 -3.55 -6.10 -5.63
CA ARG A 132 -4.12 -5.42 -4.46
C ARG A 132 -5.17 -4.37 -4.85
N PHE A 133 -4.96 -3.63 -5.94
CA PHE A 133 -5.97 -2.68 -6.44
C PHE A 133 -7.21 -3.40 -6.98
N LYS A 134 -7.06 -4.55 -7.63
CA LYS A 134 -8.19 -5.40 -8.03
C LYS A 134 -9.01 -5.89 -6.84
N ALA A 135 -8.37 -6.18 -5.70
CA ALA A 135 -9.10 -6.54 -4.48
C ALA A 135 -10.09 -5.45 -4.06
N TYR A 136 -9.74 -4.18 -4.24
CA TYR A 136 -10.65 -3.06 -4.04
C TYR A 136 -11.74 -2.99 -5.12
N LEU A 137 -11.38 -3.09 -6.40
CA LEU A 137 -12.35 -3.00 -7.50
C LEU A 137 -13.45 -4.05 -7.41
N TYR A 138 -13.11 -5.24 -6.94
CA TYR A 138 -14.01 -6.40 -6.83
C TYR A 138 -14.46 -6.68 -5.39
N PHE A 139 -14.32 -5.71 -4.51
CA PHE A 139 -14.71 -5.85 -3.10
C PHE A 139 -16.22 -6.03 -2.97
N ASP A 140 -16.64 -7.14 -2.37
CA ASP A 140 -18.02 -7.52 -2.16
C ASP A 140 -18.42 -7.65 -0.68
N GLY A 141 -17.56 -7.13 0.20
CA GLY A 141 -17.71 -7.25 1.66
C GLY A 141 -16.81 -8.30 2.29
N ASN A 142 -16.19 -9.16 1.49
CA ASN A 142 -15.21 -10.14 1.96
C ASN A 142 -13.79 -9.65 1.67
N ILE A 143 -12.90 -9.85 2.64
CA ILE A 143 -11.50 -9.45 2.51
C ILE A 143 -10.79 -10.38 1.51
N GLN A 144 -10.02 -9.80 0.59
CA GLN A 144 -9.16 -10.55 -0.30
C GLN A 144 -7.84 -10.85 0.39
N TYR A 145 -7.46 -12.12 0.50
CA TYR A 145 -6.15 -12.53 0.99
C TYR A 145 -5.26 -12.97 -0.16
N LEU A 146 -4.06 -12.38 -0.25
CA LEU A 146 -3.07 -12.67 -1.27
C LEU A 146 -1.78 -13.19 -0.62
N GLU A 147 -1.18 -14.21 -1.21
CA GLU A 147 0.19 -14.61 -0.93
C GLU A 147 0.98 -14.59 -2.22
N TYR A 148 2.13 -13.93 -2.21
CA TYR A 148 3.02 -13.83 -3.37
C TYR A 148 4.48 -13.65 -2.96
N ILE A 149 5.35 -13.86 -3.93
CA ILE A 149 6.74 -13.39 -3.88
C ILE A 149 6.97 -12.38 -4.99
N THR A 150 7.92 -11.47 -4.79
CA THR A 150 8.27 -10.45 -5.79
C THR A 150 9.65 -10.70 -6.39
N ARG A 151 10.44 -11.57 -5.79
CA ARG A 151 11.80 -11.91 -6.28
C ARG A 151 12.02 -13.43 -6.23
N PRO A 152 12.78 -14.00 -7.18
CA PRO A 152 13.47 -13.33 -8.30
C PRO A 152 12.51 -12.76 -9.34
N GLN A 153 11.28 -13.24 -9.40
CA GLN A 153 10.19 -12.73 -10.23
C GLN A 153 8.87 -12.82 -9.46
N TYR A 154 7.88 -12.05 -9.89
CA TYR A 154 6.55 -12.09 -9.29
C TYR A 154 5.90 -13.47 -9.51
N ASP A 155 5.38 -14.04 -8.43
CA ASP A 155 4.65 -15.30 -8.45
C ASP A 155 3.51 -15.26 -7.40
N LEU A 156 2.29 -15.27 -7.87
CA LEU A 156 1.09 -15.30 -7.03
C LEU A 156 0.81 -16.73 -6.58
N LYS A 157 0.96 -17.00 -5.29
CA LYS A 157 0.82 -18.33 -4.68
C LYS A 157 -0.61 -18.63 -4.26
N LEU A 158 -1.29 -17.62 -3.72
CA LEU A 158 -2.65 -17.74 -3.20
C LEU A 158 -3.43 -16.46 -3.43
N ASN A 159 -4.69 -16.60 -3.86
CA ASN A 159 -5.65 -15.51 -4.02
C ASN A 159 -7.03 -16.05 -3.65
N ARG A 160 -7.54 -15.64 -2.49
CA ARG A 160 -8.83 -16.12 -1.99
C ARG A 160 -9.52 -15.09 -1.11
N LYS A 161 -10.82 -15.20 -0.98
CA LYS A 161 -11.60 -14.43 0.00
C LYS A 161 -11.59 -15.13 1.37
N VAL A 162 -11.58 -14.32 2.41
CA VAL A 162 -11.63 -14.75 3.82
C VAL A 162 -12.70 -13.98 4.58
#